data_240c33731c44de925c5001a0b5dd70d5
#
_entry.id   240c33731c44de925c5001a0b5dd70d5
#
_cell.length_a   1.000
_cell.length_b   1.000
_cell.length_c   1.000
_cell.angle_alpha   90.00
_cell.angle_beta   90.00
_cell.angle_gamma   90.00
#
_symmetry.space_group_name_H-M   'P 1'
#
loop_
_entity.id
_entity.type
_entity.pdbx_description
1 polymer ?
#
loop_
_entity_poly.entity_id
_entity_poly.type
_entity_poly.pdbx_seq_one_letter_code
_entity_poly.pdbx_strand_id
1 'polypeptide(L)'
;MNIVGCLDLPTSGTYILDGRPVSELKEKELTRVRRDTIGFVFQNFQLMPRESALDNVCLPLIYAGVSKKDRRQMGMEALERVGLSDRADFKPTQLSGGQKQRVAIARAMVNHPKLLLADEPTGALDSKSGKQVLELFESLNESGVTVVVITHDRKVAEQAKRIVHIIDGEITEEGQEAGNEKEKEN
;
A
#
# COMPACT_ATOMS: atom_id res chain seq x y z
N MET A 1 -1.07 11.09 -2.34
CA MET A 1 -1.57 9.71 -2.49
C MET A 1 -2.59 9.55 -3.62
N ASN A 2 -3.62 10.41 -3.74
CA ASN A 2 -4.72 10.21 -4.68
C ASN A 2 -4.28 10.10 -6.15
N ILE A 3 -3.42 10.99 -6.64
CA ILE A 3 -2.91 10.96 -8.03
C ILE A 3 -2.09 9.68 -8.26
N VAL A 4 -1.14 9.37 -7.37
CA VAL A 4 -0.31 8.15 -7.49
C VAL A 4 -1.16 6.88 -7.42
N GLY A 5 -2.24 6.90 -6.64
CA GLY A 5 -3.21 5.81 -6.54
C GLY A 5 -4.26 5.76 -7.64
N CYS A 6 -4.18 6.63 -8.63
CA CYS A 6 -5.19 6.75 -9.70
C CYS A 6 -6.61 6.98 -9.17
N LEU A 7 -6.77 7.59 -7.99
CA LEU A 7 -8.04 8.00 -7.40
C LEU A 7 -8.44 9.41 -7.87
N ASP A 8 -7.49 10.16 -8.39
CA ASP A 8 -7.65 11.48 -8.95
C ASP A 8 -6.68 11.69 -10.12
N LEU A 9 -6.92 12.67 -10.97
CA LEU A 9 -6.07 13.00 -12.10
C LEU A 9 -5.22 14.23 -11.79
N PRO A 10 -3.98 14.30 -12.32
CA PRO A 10 -3.18 15.52 -12.20
C PRO A 10 -3.82 16.66 -13.01
N THR A 11 -3.76 17.89 -12.48
CA THR A 11 -4.24 19.09 -13.18
C THR A 11 -3.43 19.36 -14.44
N SER A 12 -2.14 19.02 -14.43
CA SER A 12 -1.21 19.13 -15.56
C SER A 12 -0.07 18.12 -15.43
N GLY A 13 0.67 17.91 -16.49
CA GLY A 13 1.77 16.95 -16.52
C GLY A 13 1.31 15.53 -16.86
N THR A 14 2.26 14.61 -16.88
CA THR A 14 2.03 13.20 -17.26
C THR A 14 2.39 12.29 -16.09
N TYR A 15 1.51 11.35 -15.79
CA TYR A 15 1.78 10.26 -14.86
C TYR A 15 1.86 8.93 -15.60
N ILE A 16 3.00 8.25 -15.49
CA ILE A 16 3.25 6.95 -16.09
C ILE A 16 3.34 5.90 -14.98
N LEU A 17 2.49 4.87 -15.05
CA LEU A 17 2.50 3.73 -14.13
C LEU A 17 2.71 2.44 -14.93
N ASP A 18 3.74 1.67 -14.59
CA ASP A 18 4.09 0.42 -15.28
C ASP A 18 4.21 0.60 -16.82
N GLY A 19 4.85 1.70 -17.24
CA GLY A 19 5.05 2.06 -18.65
C GLY A 19 3.80 2.59 -19.37
N ARG A 20 2.67 2.81 -18.69
CA ARG A 20 1.42 3.30 -19.26
C ARG A 20 1.13 4.73 -18.82
N PRO A 21 0.80 5.66 -19.74
CA PRO A 21 0.38 7.03 -19.39
C PRO A 21 -1.04 7.00 -18.81
N VAL A 22 -1.14 6.94 -17.47
CA VAL A 22 -2.45 6.80 -16.78
C VAL A 22 -3.22 8.11 -16.67
N SER A 23 -2.56 9.26 -16.81
CA SER A 23 -3.22 10.59 -16.82
C SER A 23 -4.19 10.77 -17.99
N GLU A 24 -4.08 9.98 -19.05
CA GLU A 24 -4.94 10.05 -20.24
C GLU A 24 -6.07 9.01 -20.24
N LEU A 25 -6.08 8.11 -19.25
CA LEU A 25 -7.04 7.02 -19.19
C LEU A 25 -8.43 7.49 -18.73
N LYS A 26 -9.46 6.84 -19.28
CA LYS A 26 -10.85 7.02 -18.83
C LYS A 26 -11.08 6.29 -17.50
N GLU A 27 -12.09 6.72 -16.75
CA GLU A 27 -12.41 6.16 -15.42
C GLU A 27 -12.52 4.63 -15.39
N LYS A 28 -13.11 4.03 -16.43
CA LYS A 28 -13.21 2.56 -16.55
C LYS A 28 -11.84 1.87 -16.64
N GLU A 29 -10.89 2.51 -17.29
CA GLU A 29 -9.52 2.01 -17.43
C GLU A 29 -8.72 2.24 -16.15
N LEU A 30 -8.87 3.42 -15.53
CA LEU A 30 -8.30 3.72 -14.20
C LEU A 30 -8.78 2.73 -13.15
N THR A 31 -10.06 2.35 -13.18
CA THR A 31 -10.61 1.30 -12.28
C THR A 31 -9.90 -0.04 -12.46
N ARG A 32 -9.57 -0.42 -13.70
CA ARG A 32 -8.78 -1.64 -13.97
C ARG A 32 -7.34 -1.52 -13.47
N VAL A 33 -6.69 -0.37 -13.73
CA VAL A 33 -5.34 -0.09 -13.23
C VAL A 33 -5.29 -0.19 -11.71
N ARG A 34 -6.22 0.47 -11.01
CA ARG A 34 -6.32 0.38 -9.54
C ARG A 34 -6.48 -1.06 -9.07
N ARG A 35 -7.36 -1.84 -9.68
CA ARG A 35 -7.61 -3.23 -9.31
C ARG A 35 -6.40 -4.14 -9.52
N ASP A 36 -5.72 -3.98 -10.66
CA ASP A 36 -4.73 -4.97 -11.14
C ASP A 36 -3.29 -4.57 -10.80
N THR A 37 -3.03 -3.28 -10.52
CA THR A 37 -1.66 -2.78 -10.40
C THR A 37 -1.36 -2.16 -9.04
N ILE A 38 -2.39 -1.70 -8.30
CA ILE A 38 -2.19 -0.93 -7.06
C ILE A 38 -2.86 -1.63 -5.89
N GLY A 39 -2.10 -1.84 -4.81
CA GLY A 39 -2.62 -2.22 -3.50
C GLY A 39 -2.67 -1.00 -2.58
N PHE A 40 -3.70 -0.90 -1.74
CA PHE A 40 -3.85 0.19 -0.76
C PHE A 40 -3.87 -0.34 0.66
N VAL A 41 -3.10 0.28 1.53
CA VAL A 41 -3.06 0.05 2.98
C VAL A 41 -3.29 1.37 3.70
N PHE A 42 -4.21 1.40 4.66
CA PHE A 42 -4.59 2.62 5.39
C PHE A 42 -4.33 2.47 6.89
N GLN A 43 -4.15 3.59 7.58
CA GLN A 43 -3.97 3.65 9.03
C GLN A 43 -5.09 2.94 9.80
N ASN A 44 -6.35 3.11 9.38
CA ASN A 44 -7.53 2.54 10.04
C ASN A 44 -7.94 1.18 9.48
N PHE A 45 -7.02 0.42 8.86
CA PHE A 45 -7.20 -0.93 8.31
C PHE A 45 -8.28 -1.06 7.24
N GLN A 46 -9.39 -0.34 7.33
CA GLN A 46 -10.55 -0.37 6.43
C GLN A 46 -11.08 -1.79 6.17
N LEU A 47 -11.13 -2.62 7.23
CA LEU A 47 -11.68 -3.96 7.14
C LEU A 47 -13.20 -3.94 7.32
N MET A 48 -13.89 -4.83 6.62
CA MET A 48 -15.33 -5.05 6.79
C MET A 48 -15.58 -5.77 8.13
N PRO A 49 -16.22 -5.13 9.12
CA PRO A 49 -16.23 -5.62 10.51
C PRO A 49 -17.06 -6.88 10.72
N ARG A 50 -17.98 -7.18 9.81
CA ARG A 50 -18.86 -8.37 9.87
C ARG A 50 -18.31 -9.58 9.15
N GLU A 51 -17.34 -9.37 8.27
CA GLU A 51 -16.71 -10.40 7.44
C GLU A 51 -15.48 -10.98 8.15
N SER A 52 -15.12 -12.22 7.83
CA SER A 52 -13.90 -12.87 8.33
C SER A 52 -12.62 -12.21 7.75
N ALA A 53 -11.46 -12.55 8.31
CA ALA A 53 -10.17 -12.14 7.75
C ALA A 53 -10.02 -12.64 6.30
N LEU A 54 -10.38 -13.90 6.04
CA LEU A 54 -10.35 -14.48 4.71
C LEU A 54 -11.29 -13.76 3.74
N ASP A 55 -12.53 -13.46 4.15
CA ASP A 55 -13.49 -12.76 3.29
C ASP A 55 -13.02 -11.34 2.97
N ASN A 56 -12.43 -10.65 3.94
CA ASN A 56 -11.80 -9.35 3.72
C ASN A 56 -10.67 -9.44 2.68
N VAL A 57 -9.79 -10.44 2.78
CA VAL A 57 -8.70 -10.64 1.81
C VAL A 57 -9.24 -11.02 0.44
N CYS A 58 -10.31 -11.81 0.36
CA CYS A 58 -10.92 -12.22 -0.90
C CYS A 58 -11.71 -11.12 -1.63
N LEU A 59 -12.00 -9.99 -0.98
CA LEU A 59 -12.83 -8.92 -1.55
C LEU A 59 -12.34 -8.40 -2.91
N PRO A 60 -11.05 -8.06 -3.12
CA PRO A 60 -10.56 -7.62 -4.43
C PRO A 60 -10.72 -8.69 -5.52
N LEU A 61 -10.61 -9.97 -5.18
CA LEU A 61 -10.77 -11.08 -6.11
C LEU A 61 -12.22 -11.22 -6.60
N ILE A 62 -13.20 -10.79 -5.81
CA ILE A 62 -14.62 -10.74 -6.21
C ILE A 62 -14.77 -9.76 -7.37
N TYR A 63 -14.20 -8.56 -7.24
CA TYR A 63 -14.21 -7.54 -8.30
C TYR A 63 -13.37 -7.92 -9.52
N ALA A 64 -12.37 -8.80 -9.34
CA ALA A 64 -11.59 -9.38 -10.43
C ALA A 64 -12.33 -10.51 -11.16
N GLY A 65 -13.49 -10.96 -10.68
CA GLY A 65 -14.27 -12.05 -11.30
C GLY A 65 -13.71 -13.45 -11.05
N VAL A 66 -12.82 -13.62 -10.06
CA VAL A 66 -12.22 -14.92 -9.72
C VAL A 66 -13.29 -15.85 -9.12
N SER A 67 -13.23 -17.14 -9.45
CA SER A 67 -14.19 -18.15 -8.94
C SER A 67 -14.14 -18.26 -7.41
N LYS A 68 -15.25 -18.69 -6.78
CA LYS A 68 -15.29 -18.84 -5.31
C LYS A 68 -14.23 -19.81 -4.78
N LYS A 69 -13.95 -20.89 -5.51
CA LYS A 69 -12.94 -21.88 -5.14
C LYS A 69 -11.55 -21.27 -5.16
N ASP A 70 -11.19 -20.62 -6.25
CA ASP A 70 -9.87 -20.04 -6.45
C ASP A 70 -9.64 -18.87 -5.49
N ARG A 71 -10.67 -18.01 -5.25
CA ARG A 71 -10.59 -16.93 -4.27
C ARG A 71 -10.21 -17.42 -2.87
N ARG A 72 -10.83 -18.53 -2.42
CA ARG A 72 -10.53 -19.09 -1.10
C ARG A 72 -9.09 -19.57 -1.02
N GLN A 73 -8.60 -20.23 -2.06
CA GLN A 73 -7.21 -20.67 -2.12
C GLN A 73 -6.25 -19.47 -2.11
N MET A 74 -6.41 -18.51 -3.02
CA MET A 74 -5.57 -17.32 -3.10
C MET A 74 -5.61 -16.49 -1.81
N GLY A 75 -6.79 -16.37 -1.19
CA GLY A 75 -6.95 -15.67 0.08
C GLY A 75 -6.22 -16.36 1.23
N MET A 76 -6.24 -17.67 1.30
CA MET A 76 -5.49 -18.46 2.29
C MET A 76 -3.98 -18.30 2.10
N GLU A 77 -3.48 -18.38 0.86
CA GLU A 77 -2.07 -18.16 0.53
C GLU A 77 -1.62 -16.73 0.91
N ALA A 78 -2.48 -15.72 0.69
CA ALA A 78 -2.20 -14.35 1.10
C ALA A 78 -2.16 -14.20 2.63
N LEU A 79 -3.05 -14.87 3.37
CA LEU A 79 -3.03 -14.89 4.84
C LEU A 79 -1.79 -15.62 5.39
N GLU A 80 -1.36 -16.69 4.75
CA GLU A 80 -0.15 -17.43 5.12
C GLU A 80 1.08 -16.54 5.01
N ARG A 81 1.23 -15.78 3.93
CA ARG A 81 2.35 -14.84 3.73
C ARG A 81 2.48 -13.78 4.83
N VAL A 82 1.38 -13.44 5.49
CA VAL A 82 1.37 -12.49 6.62
C VAL A 82 1.28 -13.17 7.99
N GLY A 83 1.40 -14.52 8.04
CA GLY A 83 1.40 -15.32 9.27
C GLY A 83 0.06 -15.33 10.00
N LEU A 84 -1.05 -15.41 9.26
CA LEU A 84 -2.43 -15.37 9.80
C LEU A 84 -3.35 -16.45 9.23
N SER A 85 -2.81 -17.54 8.69
CA SER A 85 -3.63 -18.64 8.15
C SER A 85 -4.53 -19.29 9.23
N ASP A 86 -4.06 -19.36 10.48
CA ASP A 86 -4.81 -19.86 11.64
C ASP A 86 -5.92 -18.90 12.12
N ARG A 87 -5.98 -17.70 11.60
CA ARG A 87 -6.95 -16.64 11.89
C ARG A 87 -7.91 -16.34 10.75
N ALA A 88 -7.93 -17.18 9.72
CA ALA A 88 -8.72 -16.97 8.50
C ALA A 88 -10.22 -16.71 8.78
N ASP A 89 -10.81 -17.43 9.74
CA ASP A 89 -12.24 -17.32 10.10
C ASP A 89 -12.51 -16.25 11.18
N PHE A 90 -11.48 -15.56 11.71
CA PHE A 90 -11.64 -14.53 12.73
C PHE A 90 -12.19 -13.24 12.11
N LYS A 91 -13.11 -12.59 12.83
CA LYS A 91 -13.60 -11.26 12.48
C LYS A 91 -12.63 -10.18 12.97
N PRO A 92 -12.62 -8.98 12.38
CA PRO A 92 -11.77 -7.89 12.81
C PRO A 92 -11.86 -7.56 14.31
N THR A 93 -13.03 -7.75 14.93
CA THR A 93 -13.22 -7.55 16.37
C THR A 93 -12.45 -8.54 17.26
N GLN A 94 -12.02 -9.66 16.69
CA GLN A 94 -11.28 -10.73 17.38
C GLN A 94 -9.76 -10.64 17.12
N LEU A 95 -9.31 -9.66 16.33
CA LEU A 95 -7.93 -9.45 15.92
C LEU A 95 -7.31 -8.26 16.64
N SER A 96 -6.02 -8.36 17.00
CA SER A 96 -5.24 -7.21 17.46
C SER A 96 -5.04 -6.16 16.36
N GLY A 97 -4.60 -4.94 16.70
CA GLY A 97 -4.29 -3.89 15.74
C GLY A 97 -3.29 -4.36 14.67
N GLY A 98 -2.18 -4.95 15.08
CA GLY A 98 -1.17 -5.49 14.16
C GLY A 98 -1.68 -6.64 13.29
N GLN A 99 -2.57 -7.50 13.81
CA GLN A 99 -3.22 -8.54 13.00
C GLN A 99 -4.16 -7.95 11.96
N LYS A 100 -4.97 -6.94 12.33
CA LYS A 100 -5.84 -6.22 11.40
C LYS A 100 -5.04 -5.59 10.26
N GLN A 101 -3.92 -4.96 10.58
CA GLN A 101 -3.05 -4.36 9.57
C GLN A 101 -2.46 -5.40 8.63
N ARG A 102 -2.01 -6.54 9.15
CA ARG A 102 -1.52 -7.63 8.30
C ARG A 102 -2.63 -8.22 7.41
N VAL A 103 -3.88 -8.33 7.88
CA VAL A 103 -5.02 -8.69 7.02
C VAL A 103 -5.24 -7.63 5.92
N ALA A 104 -5.14 -6.34 6.25
CA ALA A 104 -5.26 -5.27 5.26
C ALA A 104 -4.15 -5.32 4.20
N ILE A 105 -2.90 -5.65 4.61
CA ILE A 105 -1.78 -5.87 3.69
C ILE A 105 -2.03 -7.10 2.81
N ALA A 106 -2.46 -8.23 3.38
CA ALA A 106 -2.80 -9.43 2.61
C ALA A 106 -3.89 -9.14 1.56
N ARG A 107 -4.93 -8.38 1.94
CA ARG A 107 -5.97 -7.91 1.02
C ARG A 107 -5.40 -7.04 -0.10
N ALA A 108 -4.50 -6.12 0.23
CA ALA A 108 -3.88 -5.23 -0.76
C ALA A 108 -3.01 -6.01 -1.77
N MET A 109 -2.43 -7.13 -1.34
CA MET A 109 -1.47 -7.93 -2.11
C MET A 109 -2.10 -9.11 -2.87
N VAL A 110 -3.37 -9.45 -2.62
CA VAL A 110 -4.00 -10.67 -3.15
C VAL A 110 -4.11 -10.74 -4.68
N ASN A 111 -4.17 -9.57 -5.35
CA ASN A 111 -4.15 -9.45 -6.81
C ASN A 111 -2.73 -9.32 -7.39
N HIS A 112 -1.68 -9.52 -6.60
CA HIS A 112 -0.28 -9.38 -7.00
C HIS A 112 0.03 -8.01 -7.64
N PRO A 113 -0.26 -6.89 -6.95
CA PRO A 113 -0.03 -5.56 -7.48
C PRO A 113 1.47 -5.29 -7.65
N LYS A 114 1.82 -4.35 -8.55
CA LYS A 114 3.19 -3.87 -8.73
C LYS A 114 3.54 -2.71 -7.79
N LEU A 115 2.53 -2.00 -7.31
CA LEU A 115 2.66 -0.85 -6.43
C LEU A 115 1.79 -1.04 -5.17
N LEU A 116 2.40 -0.92 -4.00
CA LEU A 116 1.70 -0.86 -2.72
C LEU A 116 1.80 0.57 -2.17
N LEU A 117 0.66 1.21 -1.96
CA LEU A 117 0.55 2.53 -1.35
C LEU A 117 0.07 2.38 0.09
N ALA A 118 0.89 2.79 1.05
CA ALA A 118 0.59 2.70 2.47
C ALA A 118 0.53 4.09 3.10
N ASP A 119 -0.65 4.46 3.62
CA ASP A 119 -0.91 5.74 4.28
C ASP A 119 -0.91 5.54 5.79
N GLU A 120 0.09 6.12 6.48
CA GLU A 120 0.33 5.99 7.92
C GLU A 120 0.18 4.56 8.45
N PRO A 121 0.85 3.56 7.84
CA PRO A 121 0.53 2.15 8.04
C PRO A 121 0.82 1.63 9.46
N THR A 122 1.58 2.38 10.25
CA THR A 122 1.95 2.05 11.64
C THR A 122 1.33 2.97 12.67
N GLY A 123 0.64 4.04 12.26
CA GLY A 123 0.15 5.10 13.14
C GLY A 123 -0.87 4.67 14.21
N ALA A 124 -1.56 3.55 14.01
CA ALA A 124 -2.51 2.98 14.97
C ALA A 124 -1.96 1.74 15.71
N LEU A 125 -0.64 1.47 15.63
CA LEU A 125 -0.03 0.24 16.14
C LEU A 125 0.91 0.52 17.32
N ASP A 126 1.04 -0.47 18.20
CA ASP A 126 2.16 -0.51 19.14
C ASP A 126 3.51 -0.73 18.41
N SER A 127 4.61 -0.37 19.07
CA SER A 127 5.95 -0.40 18.47
C SER A 127 6.36 -1.78 17.94
N LYS A 128 5.94 -2.87 18.61
CA LYS A 128 6.26 -4.24 18.17
C LYS A 128 5.50 -4.60 16.91
N SER A 129 4.20 -4.32 16.89
CA SER A 129 3.35 -4.54 15.71
C SER A 129 3.76 -3.66 14.54
N GLY A 130 4.13 -2.39 14.80
CA GLY A 130 4.64 -1.48 13.79
C GLY A 130 5.91 -2.02 13.12
N LYS A 131 6.88 -2.50 13.92
CA LYS A 131 8.11 -3.12 13.40
C LYS A 131 7.80 -4.32 12.49
N GLN A 132 6.90 -5.22 12.90
CA GLN A 132 6.50 -6.37 12.07
C GLN A 132 5.88 -5.96 10.73
N VAL A 133 5.12 -4.87 10.70
CA VAL A 133 4.53 -4.34 9.45
C VAL A 133 5.62 -3.79 8.52
N LEU A 134 6.63 -3.10 9.07
CA LEU A 134 7.73 -2.55 8.28
C LEU A 134 8.63 -3.66 7.72
N GLU A 135 8.96 -4.68 8.52
CA GLU A 135 9.66 -5.89 8.06
C GLU A 135 8.90 -6.61 6.92
N LEU A 136 7.57 -6.64 6.99
CA LEU A 136 6.74 -7.20 5.91
C LEU A 136 6.82 -6.35 4.64
N PHE A 137 6.83 -5.01 4.75
CA PHE A 137 6.99 -4.13 3.58
C PHE A 137 8.37 -4.28 2.94
N GLU A 138 9.43 -4.42 3.74
CA GLU A 138 10.77 -4.70 3.24
C GLU A 138 10.81 -6.01 2.44
N SER A 139 10.28 -7.09 2.99
CA SER A 139 10.17 -8.39 2.30
C SER A 139 9.37 -8.30 0.99
N LEU A 140 8.27 -7.55 0.97
CA LEU A 140 7.49 -7.30 -0.25
C LEU A 140 8.31 -6.53 -1.29
N ASN A 141 9.07 -5.51 -0.87
CA ASN A 141 9.95 -4.77 -1.76
C ASN A 141 11.07 -5.63 -2.34
N GLU A 142 11.68 -6.50 -1.53
CA GLU A 142 12.68 -7.46 -1.98
C GLU A 142 12.12 -8.45 -3.00
N SER A 143 10.84 -8.80 -2.88
CA SER A 143 10.13 -9.65 -3.86
C SER A 143 9.76 -8.93 -5.16
N GLY A 144 10.12 -7.64 -5.32
CA GLY A 144 9.93 -6.87 -6.54
C GLY A 144 8.69 -5.94 -6.54
N VAL A 145 7.97 -5.83 -5.43
CA VAL A 145 6.86 -4.87 -5.30
C VAL A 145 7.42 -3.48 -4.97
N THR A 146 6.98 -2.45 -5.69
CA THR A 146 7.27 -1.07 -5.30
C THR A 146 6.40 -0.70 -4.11
N VAL A 147 7.02 -0.33 -2.98
CA VAL A 147 6.31 0.09 -1.77
C VAL A 147 6.52 1.59 -1.56
N VAL A 148 5.42 2.34 -1.51
CA VAL A 148 5.41 3.78 -1.17
C VAL A 148 4.70 3.94 0.16
N VAL A 149 5.44 4.42 1.17
CA VAL A 149 4.91 4.72 2.51
C VAL A 149 4.78 6.22 2.66
N ILE A 150 3.58 6.68 3.00
CA ILE A 150 3.31 8.07 3.35
C ILE A 150 3.25 8.13 4.87
N THR A 151 4.12 8.93 5.47
CA THR A 151 4.19 9.04 6.92
C THR A 151 4.77 10.39 7.35
N HIS A 152 4.40 10.85 8.53
CA HIS A 152 5.02 11.95 9.23
C HIS A 152 6.02 11.47 10.31
N ASP A 153 6.15 10.15 10.52
CA ASP A 153 7.13 9.58 11.44
C ASP A 153 8.48 9.39 10.74
N ARG A 154 9.47 10.19 11.15
CA ARG A 154 10.82 10.14 10.62
C ARG A 154 11.47 8.75 10.76
N LYS A 155 11.23 8.03 11.85
CA LYS A 155 11.79 6.68 12.08
C LYS A 155 11.25 5.66 11.08
N VAL A 156 10.01 5.84 10.63
CA VAL A 156 9.41 5.02 9.57
C VAL A 156 10.00 5.41 8.22
N ALA A 157 10.14 6.70 7.93
CA ALA A 157 10.71 7.20 6.68
C ALA A 157 12.17 6.74 6.49
N GLU A 158 12.99 6.76 7.54
CA GLU A 158 14.41 6.35 7.52
C GLU A 158 14.63 4.87 7.17
N GLN A 159 13.60 4.03 7.18
CA GLN A 159 13.68 2.63 6.72
C GLN A 159 13.49 2.48 5.22
N ALA A 160 13.08 3.52 4.53
CA ALA A 160 12.93 3.51 3.08
C ALA A 160 14.28 3.68 2.38
N LYS A 161 14.43 3.07 1.21
CA LYS A 161 15.61 3.23 0.33
C LYS A 161 15.75 4.64 -0.26
N ARG A 162 14.64 5.38 -0.32
CA ARG A 162 14.53 6.74 -0.86
C ARG A 162 13.49 7.50 -0.08
N ILE A 163 13.81 8.73 0.31
CA ILE A 163 12.91 9.63 1.03
C ILE A 163 12.62 10.84 0.15
N VAL A 164 11.35 11.20 0.08
CA VAL A 164 10.85 12.37 -0.65
C VAL A 164 10.03 13.21 0.32
N HIS A 165 10.38 14.47 0.46
CA HIS A 165 9.64 15.42 1.28
C HIS A 165 8.66 16.21 0.43
N ILE A 166 7.48 16.49 0.98
CA ILE A 166 6.49 17.39 0.38
C ILE A 166 6.25 18.50 1.39
N ILE A 167 6.70 19.72 1.05
CA ILE A 167 6.56 20.91 1.90
C ILE A 167 5.88 21.97 1.04
N ASP A 168 4.75 22.51 1.51
CA ASP A 168 3.96 23.53 0.83
C ASP A 168 3.60 23.20 -0.64
N GLY A 169 3.48 21.89 -0.94
CA GLY A 169 3.16 21.37 -2.27
C GLY A 169 4.36 21.18 -3.20
N GLU A 170 5.56 21.51 -2.74
CA GLU A 170 6.82 21.29 -3.47
C GLU A 170 7.47 19.96 -3.03
N ILE A 171 8.07 19.27 -3.99
CA ILE A 171 8.74 17.99 -3.76
C ILE A 171 10.25 18.22 -3.71
N THR A 172 10.89 17.77 -2.62
CA THR A 172 12.34 17.74 -2.46
C THR A 172 12.81 16.34 -2.09
N GLU A 173 14.01 15.94 -2.55
CA GLU A 173 14.63 14.66 -2.19
C GLU A 173 15.71 14.86 -1.13
N GLU A 174 15.79 13.94 -0.16
CA GLU A 174 16.87 13.94 0.82
C GLU A 174 18.20 13.66 0.09
N GLY A 175 19.15 14.62 0.17
CA GLY A 175 20.44 14.57 -0.54
C GLY A 175 20.59 15.58 -1.70
N GLN A 176 19.56 16.28 -2.14
CA GLN A 176 19.67 17.38 -3.12
C GLN A 176 19.95 18.77 -2.50
N GLU A 177 19.85 18.90 -1.17
CA GLU A 177 20.07 20.18 -0.48
C GLU A 177 21.52 20.70 -0.50
N ALA A 178 22.50 19.93 -0.94
CA ALA A 178 23.91 20.34 -0.94
C ALA A 178 24.35 21.15 -2.19
N GLY A 179 23.45 21.38 -3.16
CA GLY A 179 23.79 21.99 -4.46
C GLY A 179 23.44 23.48 -4.63
N ASN A 180 22.44 23.99 -3.89
CA ASN A 180 21.87 25.32 -4.22
C ASN A 180 22.30 26.51 -3.35
N GLU A 181 23.09 26.32 -2.29
CA GLU A 181 23.57 27.43 -1.47
C GLU A 181 24.88 28.04 -1.94
N LYS A 182 25.56 27.48 -2.95
CA LYS A 182 26.85 28.03 -3.43
C LYS A 182 26.78 28.98 -4.64
N GLU A 183 25.60 29.21 -5.21
CA GLU A 183 25.48 30.12 -6.38
C GLU A 183 24.90 31.52 -6.06
N LYS A 184 24.69 31.86 -4.78
CA LYS A 184 24.16 33.18 -4.39
C LYS A 184 25.18 34.10 -3.70
N GLU A 185 26.46 33.73 -3.61
CA GLU A 185 27.54 34.62 -3.17
C GLU A 185 28.64 34.67 -4.23
N ASN A 186 28.41 35.43 -5.30
CA ASN A 186 29.43 36.12 -6.09
C ASN A 186 28.79 37.25 -6.91
#